data_bb7ed32eb009307efb358baf09b03adf
#
_entry.id   bb7ed32eb009307efb358baf09b03adf
#
_cell.length_a   1.000
_cell.length_b   1.000
_cell.length_c   1.000
_cell.angle_alpha   90.00
_cell.angle_beta   90.00
_cell.angle_gamma   90.00
#
_symmetry.space_group_name_H-M   'P 1'
#
loop_
_entity.id
_entity.type
_entity.pdbx_description
1 polymer ?
#
loop_
_entity_poly.entity_id
_entity_poly.type
_entity_poly.pdbx_seq_one_letter_code
_entity_poly.pdbx_strand_id
1 'polypeptide(L)'
;MKTKRKIISLLLCFSLLISCMFPFSMAAFDSDDVIYTKTFTLENIEYTLQGYGDGAFSLTTGSGNDMSCLTVDAQGNGIAEITTDGNTQFLNVDIDDLTPDDVDVTIYDNSTTSQNTAPLSITTYHINSPEELYNPSHSPTQTYSAIAISVWSISQLIYVIVSVLITLVVAGVTYHAIASVVEAIRNDRIKARQCYRAYYKSGLTDVYIDYSNPISATESVARVKSGLSFYTFNRTNAYNNVVAAGLGVIGPEIDKNLKSSYLYYYHYHTANRNGAHAWYGLPVTA
;
A
#
# COMPACT_ATOMS: atom_id res chain seq x y z
N MET A 1 24.68 -20.02 46.20
CA MET A 1 23.52 -19.27 45.61
C MET A 1 23.89 -18.11 44.71
N LYS A 2 25.00 -17.40 44.89
CA LYS A 2 25.41 -16.22 44.08
C LYS A 2 25.79 -16.54 42.62
N THR A 3 26.34 -17.72 42.33
CA THR A 3 26.82 -18.13 41.01
C THR A 3 25.67 -18.45 40.04
N LYS A 4 24.57 -19.08 40.52
CA LYS A 4 23.41 -19.39 39.68
C LYS A 4 22.67 -18.14 39.18
N ARG A 5 22.61 -17.07 39.98
CA ARG A 5 21.98 -15.80 39.58
C ARG A 5 22.77 -15.07 38.47
N LYS A 6 24.10 -15.17 38.48
CA LYS A 6 24.95 -14.55 37.43
C LYS A 6 24.80 -15.28 36.08
N ILE A 7 24.64 -16.61 36.09
CA ILE A 7 24.46 -17.41 34.87
C ILE A 7 23.10 -17.13 34.25
N ILE A 8 22.03 -17.01 35.05
CA ILE A 8 20.67 -16.66 34.56
C ILE A 8 20.62 -15.25 33.98
N SER A 9 21.29 -14.27 34.62
CA SER A 9 21.38 -12.91 34.12
C SER A 9 22.17 -12.83 32.79
N LEU A 10 23.24 -13.62 32.66
CA LEU A 10 24.05 -13.68 31.45
C LEU A 10 23.26 -14.34 30.28
N LEU A 11 22.49 -15.40 30.57
CA LEU A 11 21.61 -16.05 29.61
C LEU A 11 20.46 -15.14 29.15
N LEU A 12 19.87 -14.35 30.05
CA LEU A 12 18.85 -13.38 29.70
C LEU A 12 19.41 -12.22 28.85
N CYS A 13 20.61 -11.72 29.16
CA CYS A 13 21.28 -10.72 28.33
C CYS A 13 21.66 -11.30 26.96
N PHE A 14 22.03 -12.55 26.86
CA PHE A 14 22.38 -13.20 25.60
C PHE A 14 21.14 -13.45 24.74
N SER A 15 19.99 -13.79 25.33
CA SER A 15 18.71 -13.94 24.59
C SER A 15 18.17 -12.61 24.12
N LEU A 16 18.34 -11.52 24.88
CA LEU A 16 17.99 -10.16 24.46
C LEU A 16 18.92 -9.64 23.35
N LEU A 17 20.23 -9.95 23.42
CA LEU A 17 21.20 -9.61 22.37
C LEU A 17 20.92 -10.37 21.06
N ILE A 18 20.51 -11.65 21.16
CA ILE A 18 20.13 -12.43 19.98
C ILE A 18 18.86 -11.88 19.33
N SER A 19 17.86 -11.42 20.10
CA SER A 19 16.66 -10.76 19.53
C SER A 19 16.94 -9.39 18.92
N CYS A 20 18.03 -8.72 19.30
CA CYS A 20 18.46 -7.46 18.67
C CYS A 20 19.42 -7.64 17.48
N MET A 21 19.96 -8.86 17.29
CA MET A 21 20.90 -9.17 16.21
C MET A 21 20.26 -9.87 15.00
N PHE A 22 18.98 -10.20 15.04
CA PHE A 22 18.31 -10.56 13.82
C PHE A 22 18.00 -9.24 13.09
N PRO A 23 18.65 -8.96 11.93
CA PRO A 23 18.05 -8.04 10.99
C PRO A 23 16.60 -8.54 10.85
N PHE A 24 15.66 -7.65 10.80
CA PHE A 24 14.28 -7.99 10.45
C PHE A 24 14.38 -8.99 9.32
N SER A 25 14.20 -10.27 9.64
CA SER A 25 13.95 -11.25 8.64
C SER A 25 12.75 -10.67 7.91
N MET A 26 12.93 -10.25 6.65
CA MET A 26 11.80 -10.17 5.76
C MET A 26 11.01 -11.42 6.05
N ALA A 27 9.83 -11.31 6.63
CA ALA A 27 8.87 -12.37 6.51
C ALA A 27 8.80 -12.56 4.99
N ALA A 28 9.43 -13.62 4.51
CA ALA A 28 9.34 -13.97 3.10
C ALA A 28 7.85 -14.06 2.88
N PHE A 29 7.30 -13.09 2.12
CA PHE A 29 5.89 -13.11 1.77
C PHE A 29 5.68 -14.48 1.14
N ASP A 30 4.80 -15.28 1.74
CA ASP A 30 4.58 -16.63 1.23
C ASP A 30 4.02 -16.46 -0.17
N SER A 31 4.68 -17.07 -1.16
CA SER A 31 4.25 -16.96 -2.56
C SER A 31 2.80 -17.44 -2.78
N ASP A 32 2.24 -18.17 -1.81
CA ASP A 32 0.86 -18.65 -1.83
C ASP A 32 -0.17 -17.54 -1.54
N ASP A 33 0.26 -16.38 -1.02
CA ASP A 33 -0.60 -15.23 -0.67
C ASP A 33 -0.74 -14.20 -1.80
N VAL A 34 -0.10 -14.39 -2.96
CA VAL A 34 -0.25 -13.48 -4.11
C VAL A 34 -1.68 -13.53 -4.64
N ILE A 35 -2.39 -12.40 -4.54
CA ILE A 35 -3.79 -12.27 -4.97
C ILE A 35 -3.94 -11.67 -6.36
N TYR A 36 -2.94 -10.92 -6.83
CA TYR A 36 -2.84 -10.46 -8.21
C TYR A 36 -1.39 -10.23 -8.62
N THR A 37 -1.15 -10.32 -9.92
CA THR A 37 0.13 -9.98 -10.55
C THR A 37 -0.15 -9.19 -11.82
N LYS A 38 0.59 -8.10 -12.04
CA LYS A 38 0.54 -7.33 -13.27
C LYS A 38 1.95 -7.02 -13.74
N THR A 39 2.28 -7.47 -14.96
CA THR A 39 3.50 -7.05 -15.66
C THR A 39 3.15 -5.97 -16.67
N PHE A 40 3.96 -4.94 -16.77
CA PHE A 40 3.78 -3.82 -17.68
C PHE A 40 5.14 -3.19 -18.03
N THR A 41 5.17 -2.42 -19.11
CA THR A 41 6.37 -1.71 -19.54
C THR A 41 6.13 -0.21 -19.43
N LEU A 42 7.04 0.49 -18.78
CA LEU A 42 7.09 1.94 -18.73
C LEU A 42 8.49 2.38 -19.15
N GLU A 43 8.59 3.30 -20.11
CA GLU A 43 9.88 3.81 -20.63
C GLU A 43 10.86 2.71 -21.09
N ASN A 44 10.34 1.64 -21.70
CA ASN A 44 11.09 0.45 -22.15
C ASN A 44 11.69 -0.40 -21.01
N ILE A 45 11.29 -0.18 -19.77
CA ILE A 45 11.65 -1.01 -18.62
C ILE A 45 10.44 -1.85 -18.24
N GLU A 46 10.65 -3.15 -18.07
CA GLU A 46 9.62 -4.06 -17.60
C GLU A 46 9.54 -4.07 -16.08
N TYR A 47 8.32 -3.98 -15.57
CA TYR A 47 8.00 -4.02 -14.15
C TYR A 47 6.98 -5.11 -13.86
N THR A 48 7.13 -5.75 -12.71
CA THR A 48 6.14 -6.68 -12.16
C THR A 48 5.64 -6.16 -10.83
N LEU A 49 4.35 -5.87 -10.76
CA LEU A 49 3.64 -5.49 -9.53
C LEU A 49 2.85 -6.69 -9.02
N GLN A 50 3.04 -7.06 -7.76
CA GLN A 50 2.31 -8.11 -7.07
C GLN A 50 1.60 -7.54 -5.85
N GLY A 51 0.37 -8.00 -5.61
CA GLY A 51 -0.38 -7.71 -4.39
C GLY A 51 -0.61 -8.99 -3.60
N TYR A 52 -0.56 -8.89 -2.28
CA TYR A 52 -0.63 -10.00 -1.33
C TYR A 52 -1.93 -9.96 -0.52
N GLY A 53 -2.31 -11.11 0.00
CA GLY A 53 -3.57 -11.30 0.73
C GLY A 53 -3.67 -10.53 2.05
N ASP A 54 -2.55 -10.12 2.61
CA ASP A 54 -2.42 -9.29 3.81
C ASP A 54 -2.49 -7.78 3.53
N GLY A 55 -2.59 -7.38 2.25
CA GLY A 55 -2.63 -5.97 1.81
C GLY A 55 -1.27 -5.38 1.46
N ALA A 56 -0.20 -6.15 1.58
CA ALA A 56 1.11 -5.77 1.10
C ALA A 56 1.16 -5.76 -0.43
N PHE A 57 2.17 -5.10 -0.99
CA PHE A 57 2.49 -5.19 -2.40
C PHE A 57 4.00 -5.16 -2.64
N SER A 58 4.44 -5.65 -3.79
CA SER A 58 5.81 -5.49 -4.25
C SER A 58 5.85 -5.02 -5.69
N LEU A 59 6.84 -4.21 -6.01
CA LEU A 59 7.18 -3.81 -7.37
C LEU A 59 8.63 -4.17 -7.67
N THR A 60 8.84 -4.96 -8.71
CA THR A 60 10.17 -5.46 -9.11
C THR A 60 10.48 -5.05 -10.53
N THR A 61 11.73 -4.71 -10.80
CA THR A 61 12.28 -4.54 -12.14
C THR A 61 13.70 -5.10 -12.22
N GLY A 62 14.13 -5.44 -13.43
CA GLY A 62 15.43 -6.06 -13.68
C GLY A 62 15.48 -7.54 -13.36
N SER A 63 16.66 -8.14 -13.43
CA SER A 63 16.88 -9.55 -13.10
C SER A 63 18.36 -9.84 -12.84
N GLY A 64 18.64 -10.88 -12.07
CA GLY A 64 20.01 -11.34 -11.83
C GLY A 64 20.87 -10.33 -11.07
N ASN A 65 21.94 -9.85 -11.71
CA ASN A 65 22.92 -8.98 -11.08
C ASN A 65 22.47 -7.50 -10.97
N ASP A 66 21.39 -7.14 -11.67
CA ASP A 66 20.84 -5.79 -11.68
C ASP A 66 19.33 -5.88 -11.48
N MET A 67 18.88 -5.67 -10.26
CA MET A 67 17.49 -5.79 -9.85
C MET A 67 17.13 -4.69 -8.85
N SER A 68 15.92 -4.19 -8.92
CA SER A 68 15.34 -3.34 -7.89
C SER A 68 13.97 -3.87 -7.51
N CYS A 69 13.74 -4.02 -6.21
CA CYS A 69 12.48 -4.46 -5.65
C CYS A 69 12.09 -3.53 -4.49
N LEU A 70 10.86 -3.04 -4.49
CA LEU A 70 10.24 -2.34 -3.37
C LEU A 70 9.09 -3.20 -2.87
N THR A 71 9.14 -3.62 -1.62
CA THR A 71 8.05 -4.32 -0.93
C THR A 71 7.50 -3.43 0.17
N VAL A 72 6.19 -3.25 0.21
CA VAL A 72 5.50 -2.38 1.17
C VAL A 72 4.39 -3.17 1.85
N ASP A 73 4.30 -3.08 3.17
CA ASP A 73 3.23 -3.70 3.96
C ASP A 73 1.92 -2.89 3.90
N ALA A 74 0.87 -3.43 4.52
CA ALA A 74 -0.44 -2.78 4.59
C ALA A 74 -0.44 -1.47 5.38
N GLN A 75 0.61 -1.17 6.11
CA GLN A 75 0.80 0.04 6.94
C GLN A 75 1.72 1.07 6.28
N GLY A 76 2.17 0.84 5.04
CA GLY A 76 3.05 1.75 4.32
C GLY A 76 4.55 1.57 4.64
N ASN A 77 4.93 0.65 5.55
CA ASN A 77 6.34 0.39 5.80
C ASN A 77 6.89 -0.53 4.72
N GLY A 78 8.04 -0.19 4.20
CA GLY A 78 8.65 -0.91 3.09
C GLY A 78 10.12 -1.19 3.25
N ILE A 79 10.59 -2.10 2.41
CA ILE A 79 12.00 -2.39 2.20
C ILE A 79 12.27 -2.32 0.71
N ALA A 80 13.27 -1.54 0.32
CA ALA A 80 13.82 -1.57 -1.02
C ALA A 80 15.09 -2.41 -1.04
N GLU A 81 15.10 -3.41 -1.90
CA GLU A 81 16.26 -4.24 -2.23
C GLU A 81 16.78 -3.80 -3.60
N ILE A 82 18.04 -3.36 -3.66
CA ILE A 82 18.66 -2.87 -4.89
C ILE A 82 19.95 -3.63 -5.09
N THR A 83 20.01 -4.41 -6.14
CA THR A 83 21.20 -5.14 -6.57
C THR A 83 21.79 -4.46 -7.79
N THR A 84 23.08 -4.15 -7.74
CA THR A 84 23.84 -3.58 -8.85
C THR A 84 25.19 -4.28 -8.92
N ASP A 85 25.52 -4.80 -10.08
CA ASP A 85 26.77 -5.59 -10.29
C ASP A 85 26.89 -6.76 -9.28
N GLY A 86 25.78 -7.35 -8.88
CA GLY A 86 25.72 -8.46 -7.91
C GLY A 86 25.90 -8.05 -6.44
N ASN A 87 26.00 -6.75 -6.14
CA ASN A 87 26.03 -6.22 -4.78
C ASN A 87 24.63 -5.75 -4.38
N THR A 88 24.11 -6.27 -3.28
CA THR A 88 22.77 -5.94 -2.79
C THR A 88 22.82 -4.96 -1.63
N GLN A 89 22.01 -3.93 -1.70
CA GLN A 89 21.74 -2.96 -0.64
C GLN A 89 20.28 -3.02 -0.23
N PHE A 90 20.03 -2.91 1.07
CA PHE A 90 18.68 -2.82 1.63
C PHE A 90 18.47 -1.44 2.25
N LEU A 91 17.36 -0.80 1.91
CA LEU A 91 16.94 0.48 2.47
C LEU A 91 15.53 0.35 3.04
N ASN A 92 15.28 0.96 4.19
CA ASN A 92 13.93 1.05 4.70
C ASN A 92 13.22 2.23 4.03
N VAL A 93 11.94 2.04 3.76
CA VAL A 93 11.05 3.02 3.14
C VAL A 93 9.82 3.13 4.01
N ASP A 94 9.48 4.33 4.42
CA ASP A 94 8.25 4.64 5.14
C ASP A 94 7.40 5.54 4.26
N ILE A 95 6.21 5.09 3.91
CA ILE A 95 5.30 5.76 3.00
C ILE A 95 4.07 6.18 3.80
N ASP A 96 3.92 7.47 4.06
CA ASP A 96 2.71 8.02 4.70
C ASP A 96 1.64 8.27 3.65
N ASP A 97 1.99 8.97 2.56
CA ASP A 97 1.11 9.19 1.43
C ASP A 97 1.79 8.83 0.10
N LEU A 98 1.05 8.13 -0.76
CA LEU A 98 1.44 7.76 -2.11
C LEU A 98 0.21 7.82 -3.02
N THR A 99 -0.11 9.00 -3.49
CA THR A 99 -1.25 9.30 -4.36
C THR A 99 -0.79 10.14 -5.56
N PRO A 100 -1.62 10.30 -6.59
CA PRO A 100 -1.25 11.15 -7.74
C PRO A 100 -0.97 12.60 -7.40
N ASP A 101 -1.49 13.10 -6.27
CA ASP A 101 -1.38 14.51 -5.88
C ASP A 101 -0.53 14.72 -4.62
N ASP A 102 -0.13 13.65 -3.96
CA ASP A 102 0.61 13.71 -2.70
C ASP A 102 1.52 12.49 -2.57
N VAL A 103 2.81 12.74 -2.35
CA VAL A 103 3.82 11.72 -2.13
C VAL A 103 4.65 12.13 -0.93
N ASP A 104 4.46 11.41 0.17
CA ASP A 104 5.23 11.59 1.40
C ASP A 104 5.93 10.27 1.75
N VAL A 105 7.24 10.24 1.51
CA VAL A 105 8.07 9.04 1.60
C VAL A 105 9.38 9.37 2.30
N THR A 106 9.70 8.61 3.33
CA THR A 106 10.97 8.67 4.03
C THR A 106 11.81 7.44 3.72
N ILE A 107 13.05 7.65 3.26
CA ILE A 107 14.02 6.58 2.95
C ILE A 107 15.19 6.70 3.90
N TYR A 108 15.57 5.59 4.56
CA TYR A 108 16.69 5.59 5.50
C TYR A 108 17.49 4.30 5.44
N ASP A 109 18.80 4.44 5.62
CA ASP A 109 19.76 3.34 5.65
C ASP A 109 20.03 2.95 7.11
N ASN A 110 19.71 1.70 7.46
CA ASN A 110 19.99 1.11 8.77
C ASN A 110 21.25 0.25 8.76
N SER A 111 22.06 0.28 7.72
CA SER A 111 23.21 -0.64 7.55
C SER A 111 24.34 -0.45 8.57
N THR A 112 24.28 0.55 9.44
CA THR A 112 25.28 0.73 10.50
C THR A 112 24.85 0.09 11.82
N THR A 113 25.22 -1.14 12.02
CA THR A 113 25.25 -1.85 13.32
C THR A 113 26.35 -1.35 14.26
N SER A 114 26.67 -0.08 14.31
CA SER A 114 27.56 0.50 15.31
C SER A 114 26.72 1.22 16.37
N GLN A 115 26.71 0.66 17.56
CA GLN A 115 26.09 1.22 18.76
C GLN A 115 26.54 2.66 18.96
N ASN A 116 25.67 3.64 18.68
CA ASN A 116 25.78 5.09 18.95
C ASN A 116 25.88 6.06 17.77
N THR A 117 25.52 5.71 16.56
CA THR A 117 25.41 6.72 15.49
C THR A 117 23.98 6.84 15.00
N ALA A 118 23.50 8.06 14.80
CA ALA A 118 22.26 8.34 14.09
C ALA A 118 22.26 7.64 12.71
N PRO A 119 21.10 7.27 12.15
CA PRO A 119 21.03 6.65 10.83
C PRO A 119 21.86 7.48 9.83
N LEU A 120 22.61 6.79 8.96
CA LEU A 120 23.64 7.39 8.11
C LEU A 120 23.09 8.40 7.09
N SER A 121 21.83 8.26 6.70
CA SER A 121 21.08 9.27 5.95
C SER A 121 19.58 9.05 6.13
N ILE A 122 18.87 10.14 6.32
CA ILE A 122 17.41 10.19 6.22
C ILE A 122 17.12 11.12 5.05
N THR A 123 16.35 10.65 4.08
CA THR A 123 15.84 11.48 3.00
C THR A 123 14.33 11.40 3.01
N THR A 124 13.67 12.52 3.30
CA THR A 124 12.22 12.65 3.23
C THR A 124 11.88 13.36 1.93
N TYR A 125 10.95 12.79 1.19
CA TYR A 125 10.38 13.41 0.00
C TYR A 125 8.96 13.83 0.33
N HIS A 126 8.68 15.11 0.18
CA HIS A 126 7.32 15.66 0.15
C HIS A 126 7.14 16.28 -1.22
N ILE A 127 6.29 15.70 -2.06
CA ILE A 127 6.25 16.01 -3.49
C ILE A 127 4.78 16.19 -3.89
N ASN A 128 4.53 17.29 -4.62
CA ASN A 128 3.17 17.64 -5.04
C ASN A 128 2.72 16.93 -6.33
N SER A 129 3.63 16.26 -7.03
CA SER A 129 3.31 15.47 -8.23
C SER A 129 4.32 14.34 -8.46
N PRO A 130 3.89 13.20 -9.04
CA PRO A 130 4.80 12.09 -9.37
C PRO A 130 5.93 12.48 -10.34
N GLU A 131 5.70 13.45 -11.23
CA GLU A 131 6.69 13.92 -12.19
C GLU A 131 7.89 14.58 -11.51
N GLU A 132 7.71 15.14 -10.32
CA GLU A 132 8.80 15.71 -9.53
C GLU A 132 9.79 14.64 -9.06
N LEU A 133 9.33 13.40 -8.79
CA LEU A 133 10.19 12.26 -8.46
C LEU A 133 11.11 11.87 -9.60
N TYR A 134 10.64 12.02 -10.83
CA TYR A 134 11.38 11.64 -12.03
C TYR A 134 12.41 12.69 -12.46
N ASN A 135 12.41 13.87 -11.84
CA ASN A 135 13.32 14.94 -12.22
C ASN A 135 14.72 14.72 -11.59
N PRO A 136 15.79 14.42 -12.40
CA PRO A 136 17.13 14.19 -11.87
C PRO A 136 17.74 15.41 -11.16
N SER A 137 17.14 16.61 -11.28
CA SER A 137 17.56 17.79 -10.52
C SER A 137 17.13 17.73 -9.04
N HIS A 138 16.24 16.82 -8.65
CA HIS A 138 15.87 16.53 -7.27
C HIS A 138 16.67 15.39 -6.64
N SER A 139 17.72 14.91 -7.32
CA SER A 139 18.68 14.00 -6.69
C SER A 139 19.20 14.65 -5.41
N PRO A 140 19.11 13.97 -4.25
CA PRO A 140 19.57 14.54 -3.00
C PRO A 140 21.03 14.96 -3.16
N THR A 141 21.31 16.23 -2.86
CA THR A 141 22.62 16.86 -2.94
C THR A 141 23.57 16.32 -1.86
N GLN A 142 23.58 15.01 -1.58
CA GLN A 142 24.49 14.42 -0.63
C GLN A 142 25.42 13.36 -1.28
N THR A 143 26.65 13.62 -1.11
CA THR A 143 27.92 13.10 -1.63
C THR A 143 28.27 11.65 -1.23
N TYR A 144 27.41 10.66 -1.53
CA TYR A 144 27.83 9.25 -1.48
C TYR A 144 27.29 8.54 -2.71
N SER A 145 28.15 8.21 -3.67
CA SER A 145 27.75 7.75 -5.00
C SER A 145 26.86 6.49 -5.01
N ALA A 146 27.08 5.55 -4.14
CA ALA A 146 26.27 4.32 -4.08
C ALA A 146 24.88 4.55 -3.47
N ILE A 147 24.79 5.35 -2.40
CA ILE A 147 23.50 5.69 -1.74
C ILE A 147 22.63 6.52 -2.68
N ALA A 148 23.23 7.48 -3.43
CA ALA A 148 22.49 8.30 -4.38
C ALA A 148 21.83 7.48 -5.50
N ILE A 149 22.52 6.45 -6.02
CA ILE A 149 21.97 5.54 -7.04
C ILE A 149 20.79 4.74 -6.46
N SER A 150 20.91 4.22 -5.25
CA SER A 150 19.87 3.44 -4.59
C SER A 150 18.61 4.27 -4.32
N VAL A 151 18.76 5.50 -3.82
CA VAL A 151 17.65 6.42 -3.59
C VAL A 151 16.96 6.80 -4.89
N TRP A 152 17.72 7.03 -5.96
CA TRP A 152 17.16 7.29 -7.30
C TRP A 152 16.34 6.08 -7.80
N SER A 153 16.82 4.86 -7.63
CA SER A 153 16.09 3.64 -8.01
C SER A 153 14.78 3.50 -7.24
N ILE A 154 14.76 3.82 -5.95
CA ILE A 154 13.53 3.80 -5.14
C ILE A 154 12.54 4.85 -5.64
N SER A 155 13.00 6.07 -5.90
CA SER A 155 12.16 7.15 -6.44
C SER A 155 11.50 6.75 -7.77
N GLN A 156 12.22 6.01 -8.62
CA GLN A 156 11.67 5.42 -9.85
C GLN A 156 10.57 4.40 -9.56
N LEU A 157 10.78 3.49 -8.62
CA LEU A 157 9.77 2.50 -8.25
C LEU A 157 8.51 3.17 -7.69
N ILE A 158 8.65 4.19 -6.84
CA ILE A 158 7.54 4.98 -6.30
C ILE A 158 6.77 5.69 -7.42
N TYR A 159 7.47 6.36 -8.34
CA TYR A 159 6.86 6.99 -9.52
C TYR A 159 6.04 6.00 -10.35
N VAL A 160 6.57 4.80 -10.56
CA VAL A 160 5.90 3.74 -11.32
C VAL A 160 4.61 3.31 -10.63
N ILE A 161 4.62 3.09 -9.30
CA ILE A 161 3.42 2.69 -8.54
C ILE A 161 2.30 3.72 -8.73
N VAL A 162 2.62 5.01 -8.54
CA VAL A 162 1.64 6.10 -8.72
C VAL A 162 1.13 6.17 -10.16
N SER A 163 2.01 5.98 -11.14
CA SER A 163 1.62 6.03 -12.56
C SER A 163 0.68 4.89 -12.97
N VAL A 164 0.80 3.73 -12.33
CA VAL A 164 -0.05 2.55 -12.64
C VAL A 164 -1.41 2.62 -11.93
N LEU A 165 -1.52 3.37 -10.86
CA LEU A 165 -2.77 3.56 -10.09
C LEU A 165 -3.47 2.24 -9.69
N ILE A 166 -2.73 1.21 -9.33
CA ILE A 166 -3.32 -0.04 -8.83
C ILE A 166 -3.35 -0.07 -7.31
N THR A 167 -2.37 0.57 -6.68
CA THR A 167 -2.22 0.64 -5.24
C THR A 167 -1.89 2.06 -4.84
N LEU A 168 -2.52 2.54 -3.77
CA LEU A 168 -2.26 3.85 -3.16
C LEU A 168 -1.96 3.64 -1.67
N VAL A 169 -1.18 4.55 -1.10
CA VAL A 169 -1.06 4.69 0.36
C VAL A 169 -1.66 6.03 0.76
N VAL A 170 -2.49 6.04 1.80
CA VAL A 170 -3.14 7.24 2.32
C VAL A 170 -3.09 7.21 3.83
N ALA A 171 -2.41 8.17 4.45
CA ALA A 171 -2.20 8.24 5.89
C ALA A 171 -1.67 6.91 6.47
N GLY A 172 -0.63 6.35 5.85
CA GLY A 172 -0.02 5.08 6.25
C GLY A 172 -0.93 3.85 6.13
N VAL A 173 -1.95 3.88 5.26
CA VAL A 173 -2.81 2.72 4.98
C VAL A 173 -2.78 2.40 3.50
N THR A 174 -2.43 1.18 3.16
CA THR A 174 -2.42 0.70 1.78
C THR A 174 -3.83 0.37 1.28
N TYR A 175 -4.21 0.98 0.18
CA TYR A 175 -5.47 0.77 -0.52
C TYR A 175 -5.21 0.16 -1.90
N HIS A 176 -5.99 -0.84 -2.26
CA HIS A 176 -5.95 -1.47 -3.58
C HIS A 176 -7.13 -1.05 -4.43
N ALA A 177 -6.90 -0.79 -5.71
CA ALA A 177 -7.96 -0.60 -6.69
C ALA A 177 -8.89 -1.82 -6.66
N ILE A 178 -10.21 -1.62 -6.61
CA ILE A 178 -11.16 -2.74 -6.53
C ILE A 178 -10.94 -3.71 -7.68
N ALA A 179 -10.69 -3.22 -8.89
CA ALA A 179 -10.47 -4.07 -10.07
C ALA A 179 -9.30 -5.07 -9.89
N SER A 180 -8.29 -4.74 -9.09
CA SER A 180 -7.15 -5.63 -8.85
C SER A 180 -7.48 -6.78 -7.88
N VAL A 181 -8.40 -6.57 -6.94
CA VAL A 181 -8.71 -7.53 -5.85
C VAL A 181 -10.10 -8.14 -5.93
N VAL A 182 -10.97 -7.66 -6.83
CA VAL A 182 -12.38 -8.06 -6.87
C VAL A 182 -12.59 -9.55 -7.15
N GLU A 183 -11.72 -10.17 -7.93
CA GLU A 183 -11.78 -11.60 -8.20
C GLU A 183 -11.43 -12.42 -6.95
N ALA A 184 -10.43 -12.02 -6.19
CA ALA A 184 -10.11 -12.64 -4.91
C ALA A 184 -11.26 -12.50 -3.90
N ILE A 185 -11.93 -11.34 -3.86
CA ILE A 185 -13.12 -11.12 -3.02
C ILE A 185 -14.27 -12.03 -3.50
N ARG A 186 -14.55 -12.07 -4.80
CA ARG A 186 -15.67 -12.82 -5.38
C ARG A 186 -15.54 -14.31 -5.12
N ASN A 187 -14.34 -14.84 -5.24
CA ASN A 187 -14.07 -16.28 -5.14
C ASN A 187 -13.98 -16.78 -3.68
N ASP A 188 -13.85 -15.87 -2.71
CA ASP A 188 -13.86 -16.19 -1.28
C ASP A 188 -15.24 -15.89 -0.67
N ARG A 189 -15.95 -16.91 -0.20
CA ARG A 189 -17.30 -16.79 0.38
C ARG A 189 -17.35 -15.90 1.64
N ILE A 190 -16.25 -15.79 2.38
CA ILE A 190 -16.13 -14.94 3.56
C ILE A 190 -15.92 -13.50 3.10
N LYS A 191 -14.89 -13.25 2.29
CA LYS A 191 -14.54 -11.91 1.76
C LYS A 191 -15.70 -11.28 0.98
N ALA A 192 -16.44 -12.06 0.19
CA ALA A 192 -17.63 -11.59 -0.54
C ALA A 192 -18.77 -11.05 0.36
N ARG A 193 -18.75 -11.35 1.66
CA ARG A 193 -19.72 -10.85 2.64
C ARG A 193 -19.19 -9.72 3.51
N GLN A 194 -17.89 -9.43 3.43
CA GLN A 194 -17.24 -8.38 4.20
C GLN A 194 -17.51 -7.00 3.62
N CYS A 195 -17.29 -5.99 4.44
CA CYS A 195 -17.24 -4.60 4.03
C CYS A 195 -15.80 -4.11 4.19
N TYR A 196 -15.39 -3.14 3.36
CA TYR A 196 -14.05 -2.58 3.33
C TYR A 196 -14.14 -1.06 3.35
N ARG A 197 -13.23 -0.38 4.05
CA ARG A 197 -13.08 1.07 3.93
C ARG A 197 -12.79 1.39 2.47
N ALA A 198 -13.48 2.40 1.93
CA ALA A 198 -13.24 2.81 0.57
C ALA A 198 -12.71 4.23 0.53
N TYR A 199 -11.75 4.45 -0.37
CA TYR A 199 -11.17 5.72 -0.72
C TYR A 199 -11.47 6.04 -2.18
N TYR A 200 -11.92 7.24 -2.44
CA TYR A 200 -12.17 7.76 -3.77
C TYR A 200 -11.91 9.26 -3.80
N LYS A 201 -11.24 9.73 -4.84
CA LYS A 201 -10.99 11.13 -5.10
C LYS A 201 -11.28 11.42 -6.58
N SER A 202 -11.75 12.59 -6.88
CA SER A 202 -11.96 13.01 -8.28
C SER A 202 -10.64 12.94 -9.04
N GLY A 203 -10.65 12.30 -10.21
CA GLY A 203 -9.45 12.09 -11.03
C GLY A 203 -8.90 10.65 -10.96
N LEU A 204 -9.21 9.89 -9.91
CA LEU A 204 -8.87 8.47 -9.86
C LEU A 204 -9.75 7.67 -10.81
N THR A 205 -9.16 6.66 -11.45
CA THR A 205 -9.81 5.82 -12.47
C THR A 205 -10.58 4.64 -11.88
N ASP A 206 -10.42 4.37 -10.58
CA ASP A 206 -11.07 3.29 -9.84
C ASP A 206 -11.47 3.78 -8.44
N VAL A 207 -12.20 2.97 -7.71
CA VAL A 207 -12.41 3.08 -6.26
C VAL A 207 -11.41 2.16 -5.57
N TYR A 208 -10.79 2.65 -4.50
CA TYR A 208 -9.73 1.92 -3.78
C TYR A 208 -10.26 1.44 -2.43
N ILE A 209 -9.83 0.27 -1.98
CA ILE A 209 -10.27 -0.33 -0.72
C ILE A 209 -9.11 -0.79 0.15
N ASP A 210 -9.24 -0.61 1.45
CA ASP A 210 -8.39 -1.24 2.47
C ASP A 210 -8.74 -2.74 2.52
N TYR A 211 -8.14 -3.51 1.59
CA TYR A 211 -8.45 -4.92 1.40
C TYR A 211 -8.00 -5.80 2.58
N SER A 212 -6.92 -5.43 3.24
CA SER A 212 -6.33 -6.18 4.36
C SER A 212 -7.16 -6.09 5.65
N ASN A 213 -7.91 -4.98 5.83
CA ASN A 213 -8.63 -4.69 7.06
C ASN A 213 -10.14 -4.57 6.82
N PRO A 214 -10.85 -5.69 6.66
CA PRO A 214 -12.30 -5.65 6.51
C PRO A 214 -12.95 -5.05 7.77
N ILE A 215 -14.02 -4.29 7.56
CA ILE A 215 -14.75 -3.60 8.62
C ILE A 215 -16.06 -4.31 8.95
N SER A 216 -16.51 -4.13 10.17
CA SER A 216 -17.82 -4.65 10.62
C SER A 216 -18.99 -3.90 9.97
N ALA A 217 -20.18 -4.51 9.98
CA ALA A 217 -21.42 -3.83 9.59
C ALA A 217 -21.65 -2.56 10.44
N THR A 218 -21.36 -2.61 11.73
CA THR A 218 -21.47 -1.45 12.62
C THR A 218 -20.55 -0.31 12.20
N GLU A 219 -19.31 -0.61 11.85
CA GLU A 219 -18.36 0.39 11.37
C GLU A 219 -18.78 0.95 10.01
N SER A 220 -19.24 0.13 9.07
CA SER A 220 -19.73 0.63 7.77
C SER A 220 -20.94 1.55 7.93
N VAL A 221 -21.85 1.26 8.87
CA VAL A 221 -22.96 2.16 9.23
C VAL A 221 -22.47 3.48 9.81
N ALA A 222 -21.49 3.44 10.73
CA ALA A 222 -20.89 4.64 11.31
C ALA A 222 -20.19 5.51 10.25
N ARG A 223 -19.48 4.88 9.32
CA ARG A 223 -18.85 5.57 8.19
C ARG A 223 -19.87 6.30 7.33
N VAL A 224 -20.96 5.63 6.94
CA VAL A 224 -22.06 6.24 6.17
C VAL A 224 -22.64 7.46 6.89
N LYS A 225 -22.87 7.36 8.21
CA LYS A 225 -23.35 8.50 9.01
C LYS A 225 -22.40 9.70 8.98
N SER A 226 -21.09 9.45 8.94
CA SER A 226 -20.04 10.45 8.93
C SER A 226 -19.65 10.95 7.52
N GLY A 227 -20.38 10.56 6.46
CA GLY A 227 -20.06 10.97 5.09
C GLY A 227 -18.90 10.18 4.47
N LEU A 228 -18.44 9.08 5.11
CA LEU A 228 -17.36 8.25 4.63
C LEU A 228 -17.89 7.02 3.91
N SER A 229 -17.16 6.58 2.91
CA SER A 229 -17.56 5.52 2.00
C SER A 229 -17.06 4.14 2.42
N PHE A 230 -17.73 3.12 1.90
CA PHE A 230 -17.28 1.73 1.99
C PHE A 230 -17.62 0.96 0.71
N TYR A 231 -16.98 -0.19 0.55
CA TYR A 231 -17.26 -1.17 -0.49
C TYR A 231 -17.65 -2.51 0.13
N THR A 232 -18.52 -3.23 -0.55
CA THR A 232 -18.80 -4.66 -0.31
C THR A 232 -19.16 -5.33 -1.62
N PHE A 233 -18.76 -6.59 -1.82
CA PHE A 233 -19.21 -7.30 -3.00
C PHE A 233 -20.72 -7.56 -3.01
N ASN A 234 -21.34 -7.65 -1.84
CA ASN A 234 -22.73 -8.02 -1.68
C ASN A 234 -23.67 -6.79 -1.71
N ARG A 235 -24.51 -6.69 -2.74
CA ARG A 235 -25.51 -5.63 -2.90
C ARG A 235 -26.42 -5.48 -1.68
N THR A 236 -26.88 -6.60 -1.09
CA THR A 236 -27.78 -6.56 0.06
C THR A 236 -27.10 -5.94 1.28
N ASN A 237 -25.80 -6.23 1.49
CA ASN A 237 -25.02 -5.60 2.57
C ASN A 237 -24.89 -4.10 2.34
N ALA A 238 -24.58 -3.68 1.10
CA ALA A 238 -24.51 -2.26 0.75
C ALA A 238 -25.81 -1.53 1.09
N TYR A 239 -26.95 -2.05 0.63
CA TYR A 239 -28.27 -1.49 0.90
C TYR A 239 -28.59 -1.44 2.40
N ASN A 240 -28.46 -2.58 3.09
CA ASN A 240 -28.83 -2.70 4.50
C ASN A 240 -28.03 -1.77 5.42
N ASN A 241 -26.72 -1.58 5.13
CA ASN A 241 -25.87 -0.70 5.92
C ASN A 241 -26.26 0.79 5.73
N VAL A 242 -26.67 1.19 4.52
CA VAL A 242 -27.19 2.55 4.29
C VAL A 242 -28.55 2.73 4.97
N VAL A 243 -29.45 1.74 4.92
CA VAL A 243 -30.73 1.76 5.66
C VAL A 243 -30.48 1.91 7.16
N ALA A 244 -29.57 1.11 7.72
CA ALA A 244 -29.25 1.12 9.14
C ALA A 244 -28.61 2.44 9.61
N ALA A 245 -28.06 3.25 8.69
CA ALA A 245 -27.60 4.60 9.02
C ALA A 245 -28.76 5.55 9.41
N GLY A 246 -30.00 5.24 9.01
CA GLY A 246 -31.17 6.02 9.39
C GLY A 246 -31.31 7.38 8.70
N LEU A 247 -30.54 7.60 7.61
CA LEU A 247 -30.53 8.86 6.86
C LEU A 247 -31.30 8.79 5.51
N GLY A 248 -32.14 7.74 5.37
CA GLY A 248 -32.79 7.41 4.10
C GLY A 248 -31.82 6.80 3.09
N VAL A 249 -32.33 6.25 1.99
CA VAL A 249 -31.56 5.58 0.93
C VAL A 249 -31.95 6.08 -0.43
N ILE A 250 -30.96 6.38 -1.27
CA ILE A 250 -31.11 6.64 -2.71
C ILE A 250 -30.26 5.62 -3.46
N GLY A 251 -30.73 5.19 -4.61
CA GLY A 251 -30.05 4.23 -5.49
C GLY A 251 -30.81 2.90 -5.61
N PRO A 252 -30.25 1.90 -6.28
CA PRO A 252 -28.86 1.91 -6.77
C PRO A 252 -28.64 2.90 -7.91
N GLU A 253 -27.54 3.59 -7.88
CA GLU A 253 -27.11 4.53 -8.91
C GLU A 253 -25.76 4.08 -9.52
N ILE A 254 -25.46 4.63 -10.70
CA ILE A 254 -24.14 4.63 -11.32
C ILE A 254 -23.91 6.05 -11.86
N ASP A 255 -22.67 6.48 -11.91
CA ASP A 255 -22.35 7.83 -12.42
C ASP A 255 -22.82 7.97 -13.87
N LYS A 256 -23.43 9.12 -14.21
CA LYS A 256 -24.08 9.32 -15.50
C LYS A 256 -23.11 9.66 -16.63
N ASN A 257 -21.98 10.29 -16.30
CA ASN A 257 -20.99 10.74 -17.29
C ASN A 257 -19.82 9.77 -17.33
N LEU A 258 -20.05 8.57 -17.89
CA LEU A 258 -19.05 7.51 -17.95
C LEU A 258 -17.92 7.90 -18.92
N LYS A 259 -16.68 7.80 -18.46
CA LYS A 259 -15.47 7.92 -19.27
C LYS A 259 -14.94 6.52 -19.55
N SER A 260 -14.54 6.22 -20.76
CA SER A 260 -14.10 4.88 -21.19
C SER A 260 -12.87 4.34 -20.45
N SER A 261 -12.05 5.23 -19.88
CA SER A 261 -10.85 4.88 -19.11
C SER A 261 -11.09 4.69 -17.62
N TYR A 262 -12.33 4.87 -17.14
CA TYR A 262 -12.69 4.81 -15.73
C TYR A 262 -13.53 3.58 -15.47
N LEU A 263 -13.37 3.00 -14.28
CA LEU A 263 -14.20 1.93 -13.77
C LEU A 263 -15.25 2.50 -12.83
N TYR A 264 -16.48 2.07 -13.00
CA TYR A 264 -17.63 2.54 -12.24
C TYR A 264 -18.25 1.37 -11.50
N TYR A 265 -18.89 1.68 -10.37
CA TYR A 265 -19.58 0.69 -9.55
C TYR A 265 -20.99 1.19 -9.23
N TYR A 266 -21.94 0.27 -9.16
CA TYR A 266 -23.22 0.59 -8.57
C TYR A 266 -23.04 0.94 -7.09
N HIS A 267 -23.81 1.91 -6.63
CA HIS A 267 -23.75 2.37 -5.25
C HIS A 267 -25.07 2.87 -4.73
N TYR A 268 -25.18 2.95 -3.41
CA TYR A 268 -26.24 3.61 -2.69
C TYR A 268 -25.69 4.85 -1.99
N HIS A 269 -26.55 5.86 -1.85
CA HIS A 269 -26.33 7.07 -1.06
C HIS A 269 -27.30 7.16 0.09
N THR A 270 -26.99 8.01 1.07
CA THR A 270 -27.95 8.55 2.00
C THR A 270 -28.86 9.58 1.30
N ALA A 271 -30.10 9.74 1.76
CA ALA A 271 -31.05 10.68 1.12
C ALA A 271 -30.58 12.13 1.17
N ASN A 272 -29.82 12.51 2.19
CA ASN A 272 -29.23 13.86 2.30
C ASN A 272 -27.89 14.03 1.54
N ARG A 273 -27.42 12.99 0.81
CA ARG A 273 -26.19 13.01 0.01
C ARG A 273 -25.00 13.61 0.76
N ASN A 274 -24.72 13.11 1.95
CA ASN A 274 -23.65 13.59 2.83
C ASN A 274 -22.22 13.28 2.35
N GLY A 275 -22.05 12.78 1.13
CA GLY A 275 -20.77 12.40 0.53
C GLY A 275 -20.45 10.90 0.62
N ALA A 276 -21.16 10.15 1.45
CA ALA A 276 -20.94 8.70 1.56
C ALA A 276 -21.48 7.94 0.35
N HIS A 277 -20.68 6.97 -0.11
CA HIS A 277 -21.07 5.98 -1.10
C HIS A 277 -20.95 4.57 -0.50
N ALA A 278 -21.94 3.73 -0.74
CA ALA A 278 -21.89 2.31 -0.47
C ALA A 278 -21.77 1.57 -1.81
N TRP A 279 -20.54 1.44 -2.31
CA TRP A 279 -20.25 0.74 -3.57
C TRP A 279 -20.40 -0.77 -3.42
N TYR A 280 -20.79 -1.44 -4.51
CA TYR A 280 -20.90 -2.90 -4.51
C TYR A 280 -20.69 -3.54 -5.89
N GLY A 281 -20.35 -4.84 -5.85
CA GLY A 281 -20.30 -5.71 -7.01
C GLY A 281 -19.07 -5.52 -7.90
N LEU A 282 -19.19 -5.99 -9.13
CA LEU A 282 -18.15 -5.87 -10.16
C LEU A 282 -18.13 -4.47 -10.78
N PRO A 283 -16.97 -4.07 -11.35
CA PRO A 283 -16.91 -2.84 -12.13
C PRO A 283 -17.80 -2.92 -13.37
N VAL A 284 -18.37 -1.78 -13.74
CA VAL A 284 -19.12 -1.59 -14.98
C VAL A 284 -18.27 -0.70 -15.87
N THR A 285 -17.96 -1.18 -17.07
CA THR A 285 -17.29 -0.38 -18.10
C THR A 285 -18.33 0.43 -18.87
N ALA A 286 -17.93 1.62 -19.33
CA ALA A 286 -18.76 2.49 -20.18
C ALA A 286 -18.97 1.88 -21.58
#